data_d3bf5aeb5df9e04056633e20ff8bbae8
#
_entry.id   d3bf5aeb5df9e04056633e20ff8bbae8
#
_cell.length_a   1.000
_cell.length_b   1.000
_cell.length_c   1.000
_cell.angle_alpha   90.00
_cell.angle_beta   90.00
_cell.angle_gamma   90.00
#
_symmetry.space_group_name_H-M   'P 1'
#
loop_
_entity.id
_entity.type
_entity.pdbx_description
1 polymer ?
#
loop_
_entity_poly.entity_id
_entity_poly.type
_entity_poly.pdbx_seq_one_letter_code
_entity_poly.pdbx_strand_id
1 'polypeptide(L)'
;MNTRQKQQTEFEASGDNIEVGSPENCPLDPSVLASITETSDYVTKSIDSGLTAEVYQLTVNSKKYTLKKKRASALVSNVDGKFSFLNEVQRRADFYKLKSNHDDRELLPNIVDTIYANYRLGIILSPWIEGEQLETLNKDIFKQILETTSLCEQYGLMEWDLCEGNILINEDGKVFLFDFGYMYPFNPLVDINSNGMSDPIFNSVERFETRFFFGWLLDRDNLSEDDKIALFADLKSVAIGVFNKKISWLKANNASSEVIQHFQNIVNKWSEALKSSNALKNLYRAESFRSHVLDIEDDLHGKSCTKKTLARIDHVLDSIVNHYEFLNSNNCLFYGNTGKSRQNLFETYQKKYKLAQQHLII
;
A
#
# COMPACT_ATOMS: atom_id res chain seq x y z
N MET A 1 -0.67 -17.56 -14.01
CA MET A 1 -0.34 -17.62 -12.57
C MET A 1 1.16 -17.61 -12.40
N ASN A 2 1.68 -16.72 -11.58
CA ASN A 2 3.10 -16.69 -11.20
C ASN A 2 3.40 -17.76 -10.12
N THR A 3 4.69 -17.90 -9.73
CA THR A 3 5.12 -18.93 -8.76
C THR A 3 4.40 -18.79 -7.41
N ARG A 4 4.27 -17.57 -6.88
CA ARG A 4 3.56 -17.28 -5.62
C ARG A 4 2.11 -17.76 -5.67
N GLN A 5 1.38 -17.40 -6.73
CA GLN A 5 -0.02 -17.78 -6.91
C GLN A 5 -0.22 -19.31 -7.02
N LYS A 6 0.76 -20.03 -7.62
CA LYS A 6 0.75 -21.50 -7.64
C LYS A 6 0.91 -22.06 -6.23
N GLN A 7 1.91 -21.59 -5.46
CA GLN A 7 2.13 -22.00 -4.08
C GLN A 7 0.90 -21.73 -3.19
N GLN A 8 0.25 -20.58 -3.35
CA GLN A 8 -0.98 -20.26 -2.63
C GLN A 8 -2.14 -21.21 -2.99
N THR A 9 -2.24 -21.58 -4.26
CA THR A 9 -3.25 -22.56 -4.71
C THR A 9 -2.97 -23.97 -4.13
N GLU A 10 -1.71 -24.39 -4.11
CA GLU A 10 -1.27 -25.66 -3.53
C GLU A 10 -1.53 -25.69 -2.02
N PHE A 11 -1.21 -24.60 -1.30
CA PHE A 11 -1.50 -24.47 0.12
C PHE A 11 -3.01 -24.54 0.42
N GLU A 12 -3.83 -23.87 -0.39
CA GLU A 12 -5.30 -23.92 -0.22
C GLU A 12 -5.81 -25.37 -0.38
N ALA A 13 -5.26 -26.11 -1.34
CA ALA A 13 -5.64 -27.48 -1.64
C ALA A 13 -5.07 -28.52 -0.63
N SER A 14 -3.95 -28.24 0.03
CA SER A 14 -3.30 -29.18 0.96
C SER A 14 -4.12 -29.45 2.24
N GLY A 15 -4.96 -28.51 2.64
CA GLY A 15 -5.62 -28.53 3.94
C GLY A 15 -4.74 -28.06 5.10
N ASP A 16 -3.47 -27.71 4.86
CA ASP A 16 -2.57 -27.15 5.86
C ASP A 16 -3.12 -25.85 6.45
N ASN A 17 -2.73 -25.53 7.67
CA ASN A 17 -3.13 -24.33 8.38
C ASN A 17 -1.93 -23.43 8.69
N ILE A 18 -2.19 -22.14 8.83
CA ILE A 18 -1.26 -21.19 9.45
C ILE A 18 -1.93 -20.64 10.69
N GLU A 19 -1.24 -20.74 11.81
CA GLU A 19 -1.66 -20.24 13.10
C GLU A 19 -0.58 -19.31 13.64
N VAL A 20 -0.99 -18.16 14.18
CA VAL A 20 -0.13 -17.10 14.70
C VAL A 20 -0.59 -16.74 16.10
N GLY A 21 0.34 -16.60 17.04
CA GLY A 21 0.02 -16.36 18.44
C GLY A 21 -0.48 -17.64 19.15
N SER A 22 -1.15 -17.44 20.27
CA SER A 22 -1.69 -18.56 21.07
C SER A 22 -3.18 -18.33 21.36
N PRO A 23 -4.04 -19.39 21.26
CA PRO A 23 -5.44 -19.33 21.65
C PRO A 23 -5.69 -18.76 23.06
N GLU A 24 -4.78 -19.02 24.01
CA GLU A 24 -4.87 -18.55 25.39
C GLU A 24 -4.79 -17.01 25.51
N ASN A 25 -4.22 -16.33 24.51
CA ASN A 25 -4.15 -14.88 24.46
C ASN A 25 -5.44 -14.22 23.92
N CYS A 26 -6.38 -15.03 23.41
CA CYS A 26 -7.63 -14.52 22.86
C CYS A 26 -8.60 -14.14 24.02
N PRO A 27 -9.37 -13.04 23.83
CA PRO A 27 -10.40 -12.66 24.82
C PRO A 27 -11.61 -13.59 24.83
N LEU A 28 -11.78 -14.37 23.75
CA LEU A 28 -12.83 -15.38 23.54
C LEU A 28 -12.20 -16.59 22.87
N ASP A 29 -12.83 -17.77 22.99
CA ASP A 29 -12.40 -18.94 22.26
C ASP A 29 -12.33 -18.66 20.75
N PRO A 30 -11.28 -19.12 20.02
CA PRO A 30 -11.14 -18.89 18.59
C PRO A 30 -12.35 -19.36 17.75
N SER A 31 -13.06 -20.42 18.16
CA SER A 31 -14.29 -20.87 17.49
C SER A 31 -15.44 -19.88 17.69
N VAL A 32 -15.51 -19.23 18.83
CA VAL A 32 -16.46 -18.14 19.09
C VAL A 32 -16.12 -16.94 18.23
N LEU A 33 -14.83 -16.53 18.17
CA LEU A 33 -14.38 -15.43 17.29
C LEU A 33 -14.72 -15.70 15.84
N ALA A 34 -14.55 -16.94 15.35
CA ALA A 34 -14.89 -17.34 13.99
C ALA A 34 -16.40 -17.28 13.72
N SER A 35 -17.25 -17.46 14.73
CA SER A 35 -18.72 -17.43 14.60
C SER A 35 -19.31 -15.99 14.69
N ILE A 36 -18.52 -14.98 15.08
CA ILE A 36 -18.98 -13.59 15.23
C ILE A 36 -19.58 -13.07 13.91
N THR A 37 -20.68 -12.38 14.02
CA THR A 37 -21.35 -11.61 12.96
C THR A 37 -21.57 -10.17 13.43
N GLU A 38 -21.97 -9.28 12.54
CA GLU A 38 -22.24 -7.87 12.88
C GLU A 38 -23.29 -7.69 14.02
N THR A 39 -24.17 -8.68 14.20
CA THR A 39 -25.23 -8.66 15.24
C THR A 39 -24.82 -9.31 16.56
N SER A 40 -23.57 -9.79 16.67
CA SER A 40 -23.08 -10.41 17.91
C SER A 40 -22.87 -9.38 19.02
N ASP A 41 -23.19 -9.75 20.27
CA ASP A 41 -23.13 -8.85 21.45
C ASP A 41 -21.75 -8.23 21.71
N TYR A 42 -20.68 -8.86 21.23
CA TYR A 42 -19.31 -8.35 21.36
C TYR A 42 -18.96 -7.25 20.34
N VAL A 43 -19.75 -7.11 19.25
CA VAL A 43 -19.47 -6.16 18.16
C VAL A 43 -19.98 -4.79 18.53
N THR A 44 -19.08 -3.82 18.62
CA THR A 44 -19.42 -2.42 18.89
C THR A 44 -19.40 -1.56 17.63
N LYS A 45 -18.72 -2.02 16.57
CA LYS A 45 -18.70 -1.34 15.26
C LYS A 45 -18.39 -2.34 14.15
N SER A 46 -19.14 -2.26 13.04
CA SER A 46 -18.82 -2.92 11.77
C SER A 46 -18.13 -1.91 10.85
N ILE A 47 -17.09 -2.35 10.14
CA ILE A 47 -16.33 -1.53 9.18
C ILE A 47 -16.55 -2.13 7.79
N ASP A 48 -17.37 -1.49 6.98
CA ASP A 48 -17.84 -2.04 5.69
C ASP A 48 -16.86 -1.89 4.54
N SER A 49 -15.73 -1.18 4.74
CA SER A 49 -14.75 -0.90 3.68
C SER A 49 -13.86 -2.10 3.29
N GLY A 50 -13.92 -3.21 4.00
CA GLY A 50 -13.07 -4.38 3.75
C GLY A 50 -13.47 -5.15 2.48
N LEU A 51 -12.66 -5.09 1.42
CA LEU A 51 -12.94 -5.77 0.16
C LEU A 51 -12.70 -7.29 0.21
N THR A 52 -11.80 -7.75 1.06
CA THR A 52 -11.36 -9.16 1.14
C THR A 52 -11.73 -9.81 2.46
N ALA A 53 -12.05 -9.02 3.48
CA ALA A 53 -12.46 -9.47 4.81
C ALA A 53 -13.59 -8.59 5.36
N GLU A 54 -14.37 -9.14 6.29
CA GLU A 54 -15.25 -8.39 7.17
C GLU A 54 -14.44 -7.92 8.37
N VAL A 55 -14.63 -6.69 8.83
CA VAL A 55 -13.85 -6.09 9.91
C VAL A 55 -14.77 -5.59 11.01
N TYR A 56 -14.53 -6.06 12.24
CA TYR A 56 -15.33 -5.71 13.40
C TYR A 56 -14.47 -5.13 14.52
N GLN A 57 -14.95 -4.09 15.17
CA GLN A 57 -14.46 -3.71 16.49
C GLN A 57 -15.21 -4.54 17.52
N LEU A 58 -14.46 -5.29 18.32
CA LEU A 58 -14.99 -6.04 19.45
C LEU A 58 -14.68 -5.31 20.77
N THR A 59 -15.62 -5.40 21.72
CA THR A 59 -15.35 -5.04 23.12
C THR A 59 -15.60 -6.25 24.00
N VAL A 60 -14.53 -6.74 24.64
CA VAL A 60 -14.58 -7.89 25.56
C VAL A 60 -13.84 -7.50 26.84
N ASN A 61 -14.52 -7.62 27.99
CA ASN A 61 -13.96 -7.23 29.31
C ASN A 61 -13.37 -5.80 29.31
N SER A 62 -14.09 -4.84 28.74
CA SER A 62 -13.69 -3.41 28.60
C SER A 62 -12.43 -3.15 27.75
N LYS A 63 -11.92 -4.16 27.04
CA LYS A 63 -10.84 -4.00 26.08
C LYS A 63 -11.37 -4.09 24.67
N LYS A 64 -10.80 -3.29 23.78
CA LYS A 64 -11.19 -3.23 22.36
C LYS A 64 -10.21 -4.01 21.50
N TYR A 65 -10.73 -4.67 20.48
CA TYR A 65 -9.99 -5.49 19.52
C TYR A 65 -10.50 -5.25 18.11
N THR A 66 -9.63 -5.48 17.12
CA THR A 66 -10.01 -5.59 15.72
C THR A 66 -10.08 -7.07 15.37
N LEU A 67 -11.24 -7.53 14.89
CA LEU A 67 -11.42 -8.85 14.32
C LEU A 67 -11.62 -8.71 12.80
N LYS A 68 -10.70 -9.27 12.01
CA LYS A 68 -10.88 -9.47 10.56
C LYS A 68 -11.33 -10.90 10.32
N LYS A 69 -12.40 -11.08 9.52
CA LYS A 69 -12.92 -12.38 9.13
C LYS A 69 -12.84 -12.54 7.61
N LYS A 70 -12.32 -13.67 7.16
CA LYS A 70 -12.27 -14.03 5.73
C LYS A 70 -13.68 -13.99 5.14
N ARG A 71 -13.88 -13.23 4.06
CA ARG A 71 -15.14 -13.30 3.30
C ARG A 71 -15.25 -14.63 2.57
N ALA A 72 -16.47 -15.13 2.41
CA ALA A 72 -16.77 -16.30 1.60
C ALA A 72 -16.34 -16.07 0.12
N SER A 73 -16.46 -14.83 -0.36
CA SER A 73 -16.00 -14.38 -1.67
C SER A 73 -15.44 -12.97 -1.54
N ALA A 74 -14.21 -12.75 -2.00
CA ALA A 74 -13.63 -11.42 -2.07
C ALA A 74 -14.40 -10.55 -3.08
N LEU A 75 -14.54 -9.25 -2.79
CA LEU A 75 -15.20 -8.29 -3.68
C LEU A 75 -14.28 -7.84 -4.82
N VAL A 76 -12.97 -8.15 -4.74
CA VAL A 76 -11.99 -7.89 -5.81
C VAL A 76 -11.90 -9.10 -6.73
N SER A 77 -12.08 -8.88 -8.03
CA SER A 77 -12.23 -9.94 -9.04
C SER A 77 -10.92 -10.40 -9.66
N ASN A 78 -9.79 -10.36 -8.95
CA ASN A 78 -8.51 -10.87 -9.44
C ASN A 78 -7.93 -11.97 -8.54
N VAL A 79 -6.90 -12.67 -9.02
CA VAL A 79 -6.29 -13.79 -8.30
C VAL A 79 -5.64 -13.33 -6.99
N ASP A 80 -5.05 -12.15 -6.97
CA ASP A 80 -4.40 -11.59 -5.78
C ASP A 80 -5.44 -11.23 -4.71
N GLY A 81 -6.60 -10.68 -5.10
CA GLY A 81 -7.71 -10.46 -4.19
C GLY A 81 -8.25 -11.74 -3.58
N LYS A 82 -8.32 -12.83 -4.37
CA LYS A 82 -8.73 -14.16 -3.86
C LYS A 82 -7.82 -14.66 -2.75
N PHE A 83 -6.52 -14.43 -2.86
CA PHE A 83 -5.52 -14.93 -1.90
C PHE A 83 -5.06 -13.88 -0.88
N SER A 84 -5.63 -12.67 -0.88
CA SER A 84 -5.15 -11.60 0.00
C SER A 84 -5.25 -11.94 1.48
N PHE A 85 -6.33 -12.62 1.91
CA PHE A 85 -6.47 -13.05 3.30
C PHE A 85 -5.40 -14.10 3.69
N LEU A 86 -5.11 -15.07 2.82
CA LEU A 86 -4.01 -16.02 3.04
C LEU A 86 -2.67 -15.28 3.14
N ASN A 87 -2.43 -14.35 2.22
CA ASN A 87 -1.21 -13.56 2.22
C ASN A 87 -1.07 -12.72 3.49
N GLU A 88 -2.17 -12.11 3.96
CA GLU A 88 -2.14 -11.36 5.22
C GLU A 88 -1.80 -12.25 6.43
N VAL A 89 -2.40 -13.43 6.55
CA VAL A 89 -2.06 -14.37 7.64
C VAL A 89 -0.60 -14.78 7.58
N GLN A 90 -0.04 -15.01 6.39
CA GLN A 90 1.40 -15.27 6.21
C GLN A 90 2.25 -14.11 6.69
N ARG A 91 1.90 -12.87 6.33
CA ARG A 91 2.63 -11.66 6.79
C ARG A 91 2.52 -11.45 8.29
N ARG A 92 1.34 -11.73 8.87
CA ARG A 92 1.18 -11.72 10.32
C ARG A 92 2.11 -12.73 11.02
N ALA A 93 2.29 -13.91 10.43
CA ALA A 93 3.26 -14.90 10.93
C ALA A 93 4.70 -14.40 10.83
N ASP A 94 5.08 -13.77 9.70
CA ASP A 94 6.41 -13.18 9.52
C ASP A 94 6.69 -12.08 10.56
N PHE A 95 5.78 -11.13 10.73
CA PHE A 95 5.94 -10.06 11.72
C PHE A 95 5.96 -10.60 13.16
N TYR A 96 5.11 -11.57 13.50
CA TYR A 96 5.11 -12.20 14.80
C TYR A 96 6.46 -12.85 15.12
N LYS A 97 7.01 -13.60 14.16
CA LYS A 97 8.34 -14.22 14.26
C LYS A 97 9.45 -13.19 14.38
N LEU A 98 9.42 -12.13 13.56
CA LEU A 98 10.42 -11.05 13.59
C LEU A 98 10.45 -10.37 14.97
N LYS A 99 9.27 -9.97 15.47
CA LYS A 99 9.14 -9.30 16.79
C LYS A 99 9.48 -10.23 17.94
N SER A 100 9.25 -11.54 17.84
CA SER A 100 9.55 -12.52 18.89
C SER A 100 11.04 -12.88 18.96
N ASN A 101 11.77 -12.81 17.85
CA ASN A 101 13.17 -13.19 17.76
C ASN A 101 14.14 -12.05 18.12
N HIS A 102 13.65 -10.83 18.25
CA HIS A 102 14.45 -9.68 18.67
C HIS A 102 14.17 -9.38 20.13
N ASP A 103 15.23 -9.16 20.92
CA ASP A 103 15.13 -8.67 22.32
C ASP A 103 14.47 -7.28 22.40
N ASP A 104 14.38 -6.60 21.26
CA ASP A 104 13.79 -5.29 21.09
C ASP A 104 12.32 -5.43 20.64
N ARG A 105 11.40 -5.36 21.63
CA ARG A 105 9.94 -5.34 21.38
C ARG A 105 9.50 -4.11 20.57
N GLU A 106 10.40 -3.16 20.33
CA GLU A 106 10.15 -1.96 19.50
C GLU A 106 10.46 -2.16 18.02
N LEU A 107 10.88 -3.36 17.62
CA LEU A 107 11.06 -3.64 16.19
C LEU A 107 9.73 -3.46 15.44
N LEU A 108 9.72 -2.60 14.43
CA LEU A 108 8.53 -2.28 13.62
C LEU A 108 7.36 -1.75 14.48
N PRO A 109 7.55 -0.69 15.29
CA PRO A 109 6.54 -0.20 16.23
C PRO A 109 5.29 0.36 15.53
N ASN A 110 5.38 0.68 14.24
CA ASN A 110 4.31 1.19 13.41
C ASN A 110 3.50 0.06 12.70
N ILE A 111 3.93 -1.20 12.81
CA ILE A 111 3.18 -2.35 12.31
C ILE A 111 2.26 -2.86 13.41
N VAL A 112 0.96 -2.96 13.12
CA VAL A 112 -0.03 -3.47 14.07
C VAL A 112 0.32 -4.88 14.56
N ASP A 113 0.19 -5.13 15.85
CA ASP A 113 0.45 -6.43 16.45
C ASP A 113 -0.65 -7.44 16.11
N THR A 114 -0.27 -8.73 16.13
CA THR A 114 -1.21 -9.83 16.00
C THR A 114 -1.31 -10.54 17.35
N ILE A 115 -2.52 -10.59 17.91
CA ILE A 115 -2.83 -11.37 19.11
C ILE A 115 -2.98 -12.84 18.72
N TYR A 116 -3.79 -13.07 17.68
CA TYR A 116 -4.04 -14.40 17.15
C TYR A 116 -4.47 -14.32 15.67
N ALA A 117 -4.05 -15.28 14.88
CA ALA A 117 -4.61 -15.48 13.56
C ALA A 117 -4.65 -16.98 13.24
N ASN A 118 -5.70 -17.39 12.53
CA ASN A 118 -5.84 -18.77 12.06
C ASN A 118 -6.51 -18.77 10.70
N TYR A 119 -5.78 -19.25 9.70
CA TYR A 119 -6.24 -19.20 8.32
C TYR A 119 -7.49 -20.06 8.08
N ARG A 120 -7.55 -21.29 8.66
CA ARG A 120 -8.69 -22.19 8.44
C ARG A 120 -9.95 -21.78 9.21
N LEU A 121 -9.78 -21.12 10.37
CA LEU A 121 -10.89 -20.46 11.04
C LEU A 121 -11.29 -19.15 10.35
N GLY A 122 -10.44 -18.65 9.46
CA GLY A 122 -10.69 -17.42 8.72
C GLY A 122 -10.69 -16.15 9.59
N ILE A 123 -9.84 -16.08 10.62
CA ILE A 123 -9.79 -14.97 11.58
C ILE A 123 -8.39 -14.41 11.76
N ILE A 124 -8.32 -13.08 11.97
CA ILE A 124 -7.16 -12.34 12.46
C ILE A 124 -7.64 -11.41 13.56
N LEU A 125 -7.04 -11.52 14.76
CA LEU A 125 -7.33 -10.70 15.92
C LEU A 125 -6.12 -9.82 16.24
N SER A 126 -6.35 -8.53 16.39
CA SER A 126 -5.34 -7.51 16.72
C SER A 126 -5.86 -6.62 17.84
N PRO A 127 -5.00 -5.90 18.58
CA PRO A 127 -5.43 -4.78 19.40
C PRO A 127 -6.19 -3.77 18.53
N TRP A 128 -7.21 -3.13 19.10
CA TRP A 128 -7.84 -1.99 18.44
C TRP A 128 -6.90 -0.80 18.44
N ILE A 129 -6.75 -0.14 17.31
CA ILE A 129 -5.98 1.11 17.19
C ILE A 129 -6.96 2.26 17.40
N GLU A 130 -6.78 3.01 18.50
CA GLU A 130 -7.44 4.29 18.68
C GLU A 130 -6.71 5.32 17.80
N GLY A 131 -7.27 5.57 16.62
CA GLY A 131 -6.67 6.44 15.63
C GLY A 131 -7.64 6.80 14.53
N GLU A 132 -7.26 7.80 13.74
CA GLU A 132 -8.04 8.36 12.64
C GLU A 132 -7.25 8.28 11.33
N GLN A 133 -7.93 8.44 10.20
CA GLN A 133 -7.28 8.58 8.90
C GLN A 133 -6.44 9.86 8.86
N LEU A 134 -5.41 9.87 8.02
CA LEU A 134 -4.52 11.01 7.87
C LEU A 134 -5.22 12.19 7.19
N GLU A 135 -5.63 13.18 7.97
CA GLU A 135 -6.21 14.44 7.45
C GLU A 135 -5.14 15.46 7.05
N THR A 136 -3.98 15.40 7.66
CA THR A 136 -2.84 16.27 7.37
C THR A 136 -1.59 15.45 7.11
N LEU A 137 -0.69 15.97 6.29
CA LEU A 137 0.60 15.36 5.97
C LEU A 137 1.74 16.30 6.34
N ASN A 138 2.81 15.75 6.86
CA ASN A 138 4.03 16.46 7.20
C ASN A 138 5.25 15.53 7.17
N LYS A 139 6.44 16.08 7.38
CA LYS A 139 7.70 15.31 7.34
C LYS A 139 7.76 14.15 8.35
N ASP A 140 7.19 14.33 9.54
CA ASP A 140 7.22 13.29 10.58
C ASP A 140 6.33 12.10 10.20
N ILE A 141 5.16 12.35 9.64
CA ILE A 141 4.28 11.32 9.10
C ILE A 141 4.96 10.60 7.94
N PHE A 142 5.51 11.32 6.96
CA PHE A 142 6.25 10.72 5.85
C PHE A 142 7.41 9.86 6.35
N LYS A 143 8.16 10.36 7.34
CA LYS A 143 9.28 9.62 7.92
C LYS A 143 8.83 8.32 8.56
N GLN A 144 7.77 8.33 9.38
CA GLN A 144 7.26 7.12 10.01
C GLN A 144 6.82 6.07 8.98
N ILE A 145 6.08 6.47 7.94
CA ILE A 145 5.62 5.56 6.88
C ILE A 145 6.81 5.00 6.11
N LEU A 146 7.69 5.87 5.60
CA LEU A 146 8.77 5.46 4.71
C LEU A 146 9.90 4.71 5.43
N GLU A 147 10.22 5.05 6.68
CA GLU A 147 11.18 4.26 7.47
C GLU A 147 10.62 2.87 7.80
N THR A 148 9.32 2.78 8.14
CA THR A 148 8.67 1.49 8.41
C THR A 148 8.64 0.60 7.18
N THR A 149 8.22 1.12 6.02
CA THR A 149 8.19 0.33 4.76
C THR A 149 9.60 -0.04 4.31
N SER A 150 10.58 0.86 4.42
CA SER A 150 11.97 0.56 4.11
C SER A 150 12.55 -0.53 5.03
N LEU A 151 12.16 -0.56 6.30
CA LEU A 151 12.56 -1.62 7.22
C LEU A 151 11.88 -2.95 6.86
N CYS A 152 10.59 -2.96 6.50
CA CYS A 152 9.93 -4.15 5.96
C CYS A 152 10.66 -4.69 4.73
N GLU A 153 11.08 -3.82 3.81
CA GLU A 153 11.84 -4.23 2.63
C GLU A 153 13.21 -4.83 2.99
N GLN A 154 13.90 -4.35 4.05
CA GLN A 154 15.15 -4.95 4.53
C GLN A 154 14.92 -6.38 5.06
N TYR A 155 13.74 -6.67 5.60
CA TYR A 155 13.30 -8.02 5.96
C TYR A 155 12.68 -8.81 4.79
N GLY A 156 12.78 -8.28 3.57
CA GLY A 156 12.31 -8.94 2.36
C GLY A 156 10.80 -8.91 2.16
N LEU A 157 10.11 -7.88 2.67
CA LEU A 157 8.66 -7.70 2.56
C LEU A 157 8.33 -6.39 1.86
N MET A 158 7.74 -6.46 0.66
CA MET A 158 7.32 -5.30 -0.14
C MET A 158 5.82 -5.08 -0.03
N GLU A 159 5.41 -3.90 0.47
CA GLU A 159 3.99 -3.50 0.53
C GLU A 159 3.57 -2.81 -0.77
N TRP A 160 2.52 -3.32 -1.38
CA TRP A 160 1.98 -2.80 -2.64
C TRP A 160 0.74 -1.91 -2.45
N ASP A 161 0.04 -2.02 -1.33
CA ASP A 161 -1.24 -1.34 -1.10
C ASP A 161 -1.21 -0.37 0.09
N LEU A 162 -0.35 0.62 0.02
CA LEU A 162 -0.25 1.72 1.00
C LEU A 162 -1.39 2.74 0.81
N CYS A 163 -2.64 2.29 0.80
CA CYS A 163 -3.80 3.16 0.59
C CYS A 163 -4.25 3.86 1.88
N GLU A 164 -5.12 4.88 1.74
CA GLU A 164 -5.64 5.66 2.87
C GLU A 164 -6.32 4.79 3.93
N GLY A 165 -7.00 3.72 3.50
CA GLY A 165 -7.70 2.79 4.39
C GLY A 165 -6.77 1.93 5.26
N ASN A 166 -5.47 1.87 4.96
CA ASN A 166 -4.49 1.00 5.60
C ASN A 166 -3.52 1.74 6.52
N ILE A 167 -3.75 3.04 6.76
CA ILE A 167 -2.89 3.91 7.56
C ILE A 167 -3.75 4.71 8.55
N LEU A 168 -3.44 4.61 9.84
CA LEU A 168 -4.05 5.43 10.89
C LEU A 168 -2.99 6.21 11.66
N ILE A 169 -3.40 7.32 12.27
CA ILE A 169 -2.59 8.11 13.20
C ILE A 169 -3.35 8.22 14.53
N ASN A 170 -2.67 7.98 15.66
CA ASN A 170 -3.26 8.18 16.98
C ASN A 170 -3.06 9.62 17.48
N GLU A 171 -3.63 9.93 18.65
CA GLU A 171 -3.53 11.25 19.31
C GLU A 171 -2.09 11.66 19.63
N ASP A 172 -1.17 10.71 19.83
CA ASP A 172 0.26 10.97 20.09
C ASP A 172 1.05 11.24 18.79
N GLY A 173 0.41 11.24 17.62
CA GLY A 173 1.06 11.42 16.33
C GLY A 173 1.79 10.17 15.82
N LYS A 174 1.53 9.01 16.40
CA LYS A 174 2.11 7.73 15.96
C LYS A 174 1.27 7.15 14.82
N VAL A 175 1.94 6.84 13.71
CA VAL A 175 1.35 6.19 12.55
C VAL A 175 1.31 4.68 12.74
N PHE A 176 0.23 4.03 12.30
CA PHE A 176 0.07 2.58 12.26
C PHE A 176 -0.26 2.11 10.86
N LEU A 177 0.46 1.06 10.41
CA LEU A 177 0.20 0.34 9.17
C LEU A 177 -0.45 -1.00 9.49
N PHE A 178 -1.46 -1.35 8.73
CA PHE A 178 -2.20 -2.61 8.84
C PHE A 178 -2.75 -3.01 7.47
N ASP A 179 -3.36 -4.20 7.37
CA ASP A 179 -3.83 -4.80 6.12
C ASP A 179 -2.69 -5.13 5.14
N PHE A 180 -2.06 -6.30 5.37
CA PHE A 180 -0.91 -6.77 4.60
C PHE A 180 -1.29 -7.78 3.51
N GLY A 181 -2.54 -7.71 3.04
CA GLY A 181 -3.07 -8.61 2.02
C GLY A 181 -2.34 -8.54 0.67
N TYR A 182 -1.65 -7.44 0.41
CA TYR A 182 -0.84 -7.21 -0.80
C TYR A 182 0.64 -6.99 -0.50
N MET A 183 1.11 -7.39 0.68
CA MET A 183 2.54 -7.38 1.01
C MET A 183 3.18 -8.71 0.60
N TYR A 184 4.21 -8.67 -0.23
CA TYR A 184 4.81 -9.88 -0.82
C TYR A 184 6.29 -10.02 -0.50
N PRO A 185 6.77 -11.29 -0.30
CA PRO A 185 8.17 -11.54 -0.02
C PRO A 185 9.03 -11.36 -1.28
N PHE A 186 10.28 -10.93 -1.07
CA PHE A 186 11.32 -10.81 -2.10
C PHE A 186 12.71 -10.86 -1.47
N ASN A 187 13.75 -10.98 -2.29
CA ASN A 187 15.12 -10.90 -1.80
C ASN A 187 15.69 -9.49 -2.04
N PRO A 188 15.78 -8.61 -1.02
CA PRO A 188 16.19 -7.23 -1.18
C PRO A 188 17.65 -7.06 -1.62
N LEU A 189 18.46 -8.11 -1.58
CA LEU A 189 19.88 -8.06 -2.00
C LEU A 189 20.07 -8.23 -3.50
N VAL A 190 19.06 -8.76 -4.21
CA VAL A 190 19.14 -9.03 -5.67
C VAL A 190 17.96 -8.48 -6.46
N ASP A 191 16.86 -8.13 -5.78
CA ASP A 191 15.62 -7.64 -6.37
C ASP A 191 15.24 -6.26 -5.79
N ILE A 192 14.49 -5.46 -6.54
CA ILE A 192 13.95 -4.18 -6.06
C ILE A 192 12.64 -4.40 -5.30
N ASN A 193 11.84 -5.36 -5.75
CA ASN A 193 10.53 -5.69 -5.18
C ASN A 193 10.16 -7.15 -5.48
N SER A 194 8.96 -7.58 -5.11
CA SER A 194 8.48 -8.95 -5.32
C SER A 194 8.27 -9.36 -6.79
N ASN A 195 8.40 -8.45 -7.74
CA ASN A 195 8.43 -8.72 -9.19
C ASN A 195 9.87 -8.77 -9.74
N GLY A 196 10.88 -8.71 -8.87
CA GLY A 196 12.28 -8.75 -9.23
C GLY A 196 12.78 -7.41 -9.81
N MET A 197 13.48 -7.51 -10.93
CA MET A 197 14.07 -6.39 -11.69
C MET A 197 13.29 -6.08 -12.98
N SER A 198 12.08 -6.63 -13.14
CA SER A 198 11.30 -6.49 -14.37
C SER A 198 10.62 -5.12 -14.47
N ASP A 199 10.68 -4.51 -15.65
CA ASP A 199 9.95 -3.27 -15.93
C ASP A 199 8.42 -3.51 -15.96
N PRO A 200 7.62 -2.58 -15.43
CA PRO A 200 8.01 -1.35 -14.73
C PRO A 200 8.46 -1.64 -13.29
N ILE A 201 9.64 -1.14 -12.92
CA ILE A 201 10.16 -1.29 -11.57
C ILE A 201 9.50 -0.27 -10.64
N PHE A 202 8.99 -0.72 -9.51
CA PHE A 202 8.36 0.09 -8.47
C PHE A 202 9.14 0.00 -7.16
N ASN A 203 9.09 1.06 -6.36
CA ASN A 203 9.60 1.11 -5.00
C ASN A 203 8.52 1.58 -4.01
N SER A 204 8.76 1.44 -2.71
CA SER A 204 7.79 1.79 -1.67
C SER A 204 7.31 3.25 -1.70
N VAL A 205 8.21 4.19 -2.07
CA VAL A 205 7.83 5.61 -2.18
C VAL A 205 6.84 5.81 -3.33
N GLU A 206 7.10 5.21 -4.49
CA GLU A 206 6.16 5.27 -5.63
C GLU A 206 4.84 4.58 -5.32
N ARG A 207 4.84 3.49 -4.53
CA ARG A 207 3.60 2.84 -4.09
C ARG A 207 2.82 3.73 -3.12
N PHE A 208 3.48 4.39 -2.17
CA PHE A 208 2.84 5.39 -1.31
C PHE A 208 2.28 6.57 -2.12
N GLU A 209 3.03 7.07 -3.10
CA GLU A 209 2.56 8.14 -3.99
C GLU A 209 1.33 7.72 -4.79
N THR A 210 1.34 6.52 -5.35
CA THR A 210 0.27 5.99 -6.19
C THR A 210 -0.99 5.71 -5.36
N ARG A 211 -0.85 4.95 -4.28
CA ARG A 211 -2.00 4.45 -3.52
C ARG A 211 -2.55 5.45 -2.51
N PHE A 212 -1.70 6.38 -2.02
CA PHE A 212 -2.08 7.36 -1.01
C PHE A 212 -1.92 8.80 -1.50
N PHE A 213 -0.68 9.29 -1.63
CA PHE A 213 -0.34 10.72 -1.66
C PHE A 213 -1.05 11.52 -2.74
N PHE A 214 -0.97 11.10 -4.00
CA PHE A 214 -1.61 11.85 -5.09
C PHE A 214 -3.13 11.73 -5.08
N GLY A 215 -3.70 10.61 -4.58
CA GLY A 215 -5.13 10.49 -4.35
C GLY A 215 -5.63 11.39 -3.23
N TRP A 216 -4.88 11.47 -2.14
CA TRP A 216 -5.16 12.36 -1.01
C TRP A 216 -5.13 13.84 -1.44
N LEU A 217 -4.19 14.24 -2.32
CA LEU A 217 -4.12 15.60 -2.87
C LEU A 217 -5.32 15.99 -3.73
N LEU A 218 -5.99 15.02 -4.39
CA LEU A 218 -7.22 15.31 -5.18
C LEU A 218 -8.39 15.75 -4.29
N ASP A 219 -8.46 15.27 -3.06
CA ASP A 219 -9.52 15.62 -2.11
C ASP A 219 -9.23 16.93 -1.34
N ARG A 220 -8.16 17.63 -1.67
CA ARG A 220 -7.71 18.85 -0.95
C ARG A 220 -7.82 20.10 -1.86
N ASP A 221 -9.06 20.49 -2.15
CA ASP A 221 -9.37 21.70 -2.95
C ASP A 221 -8.93 22.99 -2.26
N ASN A 222 -8.75 22.96 -0.94
CA ASN A 222 -8.26 24.08 -0.13
C ASN A 222 -6.75 24.31 -0.23
N LEU A 223 -5.97 23.36 -0.79
CA LEU A 223 -4.53 23.52 -1.01
C LEU A 223 -4.26 24.14 -2.37
N SER A 224 -3.46 25.20 -2.38
CA SER A 224 -2.94 25.77 -3.62
C SER A 224 -1.96 24.79 -4.32
N GLU A 225 -1.71 24.99 -5.63
CA GLU A 225 -0.70 24.20 -6.35
C GLU A 225 0.69 24.30 -5.69
N ASP A 226 1.06 25.48 -5.20
CA ASP A 226 2.34 25.67 -4.52
C ASP A 226 2.39 24.94 -3.17
N ASP A 227 1.29 24.84 -2.41
CA ASP A 227 1.21 24.04 -1.18
C ASP A 227 1.34 22.53 -1.49
N LYS A 228 0.68 22.04 -2.54
CA LYS A 228 0.79 20.65 -2.99
C LYS A 228 2.22 20.30 -3.40
N ILE A 229 2.90 21.21 -4.11
CA ILE A 229 4.30 21.04 -4.52
C ILE A 229 5.23 21.13 -3.30
N ALA A 230 4.95 21.95 -2.31
CA ALA A 230 5.72 22.02 -1.07
C ALA A 230 5.62 20.69 -0.27
N LEU A 231 4.41 20.13 -0.13
CA LEU A 231 4.23 18.80 0.47
C LEU A 231 4.97 17.71 -0.29
N PHE A 232 4.96 17.75 -1.62
CA PHE A 232 5.72 16.82 -2.44
C PHE A 232 7.24 16.98 -2.25
N ALA A 233 7.74 18.21 -2.12
CA ALA A 233 9.15 18.47 -1.80
C ALA A 233 9.52 17.88 -0.44
N ASP A 234 8.66 18.01 0.57
CA ASP A 234 8.85 17.43 1.89
C ASP A 234 8.88 15.91 1.84
N LEU A 235 7.97 15.27 1.11
CA LEU A 235 7.96 13.83 0.86
C LEU A 235 9.28 13.37 0.22
N LYS A 236 9.73 14.04 -0.86
CA LYS A 236 10.99 13.68 -1.55
C LYS A 236 12.22 13.89 -0.67
N SER A 237 12.24 14.96 0.12
CA SER A 237 13.34 15.23 1.06
C SER A 237 13.47 14.10 2.10
N VAL A 238 12.35 13.63 2.67
CA VAL A 238 12.32 12.49 3.59
C VAL A 238 12.73 11.20 2.88
N ALA A 239 12.17 10.94 1.70
CA ALA A 239 12.45 9.74 0.90
C ALA A 239 13.94 9.62 0.54
N ILE A 240 14.61 10.71 0.19
CA ILE A 240 16.06 10.75 -0.04
C ILE A 240 16.82 10.28 1.21
N GLY A 241 16.45 10.78 2.39
CA GLY A 241 17.07 10.38 3.65
C GLY A 241 16.89 8.88 3.94
N VAL A 242 15.69 8.36 3.74
CA VAL A 242 15.37 6.94 3.92
C VAL A 242 16.14 6.06 2.92
N PHE A 243 16.16 6.43 1.64
CA PHE A 243 16.88 5.67 0.62
C PHE A 243 18.40 5.72 0.78
N ASN A 244 18.99 6.81 1.29
CA ASN A 244 20.40 6.84 1.64
C ASN A 244 20.74 5.85 2.76
N LYS A 245 19.88 5.73 3.80
CA LYS A 245 20.03 4.70 4.83
C LYS A 245 19.90 3.28 4.23
N LYS A 246 18.91 3.05 3.36
CA LYS A 246 18.73 1.79 2.65
C LYS A 246 19.94 1.42 1.78
N ILE A 247 20.48 2.37 1.00
CA ILE A 247 21.69 2.17 0.20
C ILE A 247 22.89 1.76 1.08
N SER A 248 23.06 2.40 2.23
CA SER A 248 24.12 2.04 3.18
C SER A 248 23.94 0.62 3.71
N TRP A 249 22.71 0.23 4.05
CA TRP A 249 22.38 -1.14 4.48
C TRP A 249 22.62 -2.16 3.36
N LEU A 250 22.18 -1.89 2.12
CA LEU A 250 22.40 -2.74 0.95
C LEU A 250 23.90 -3.00 0.71
N LYS A 251 24.73 -1.96 0.78
CA LYS A 251 26.20 -2.07 0.66
C LYS A 251 26.80 -2.92 1.78
N ALA A 252 26.37 -2.71 3.02
CA ALA A 252 26.84 -3.48 4.17
C ALA A 252 26.46 -4.97 4.12
N ASN A 253 25.38 -5.31 3.40
CA ASN A 253 24.89 -6.68 3.24
C ASN A 253 25.25 -7.30 1.86
N ASN A 254 26.18 -6.70 1.12
CA ASN A 254 26.66 -7.19 -0.17
C ASN A 254 25.55 -7.38 -1.23
N ALA A 255 24.61 -6.45 -1.29
CA ALA A 255 23.58 -6.46 -2.33
C ALA A 255 24.19 -6.30 -3.73
N SER A 256 23.45 -6.72 -4.76
CA SER A 256 23.89 -6.59 -6.15
C SER A 256 24.14 -5.12 -6.54
N SER A 257 25.09 -4.91 -7.45
CA SER A 257 25.42 -3.57 -7.96
C SER A 257 24.22 -2.91 -8.63
N GLU A 258 23.38 -3.70 -9.30
CA GLU A 258 22.20 -3.25 -10.00
C GLU A 258 21.15 -2.66 -9.02
N VAL A 259 20.90 -3.33 -7.90
CA VAL A 259 19.97 -2.86 -6.86
C VAL A 259 20.49 -1.57 -6.23
N ILE A 260 21.77 -1.52 -5.85
CA ILE A 260 22.41 -0.33 -5.27
C ILE A 260 22.33 0.85 -6.25
N GLN A 261 22.68 0.62 -7.52
CA GLN A 261 22.67 1.67 -8.55
C GLN A 261 21.26 2.18 -8.83
N HIS A 262 20.25 1.31 -8.81
CA HIS A 262 18.86 1.70 -8.99
C HIS A 262 18.44 2.75 -7.94
N PHE A 263 18.63 2.46 -6.65
CA PHE A 263 18.27 3.40 -5.58
C PHE A 263 19.14 4.67 -5.62
N GLN A 264 20.43 4.55 -6.00
CA GLN A 264 21.31 5.71 -6.15
C GLN A 264 20.82 6.66 -7.26
N ASN A 265 20.36 6.11 -8.40
CA ASN A 265 19.81 6.89 -9.51
C ASN A 265 18.54 7.63 -9.08
N ILE A 266 17.65 6.99 -8.30
CA ILE A 266 16.45 7.62 -7.77
C ILE A 266 16.81 8.78 -6.84
N VAL A 267 17.71 8.56 -5.88
CA VAL A 267 18.17 9.60 -4.94
C VAL A 267 18.77 10.78 -5.69
N ASN A 268 19.62 10.53 -6.70
CA ASN A 268 20.21 11.57 -7.52
C ASN A 268 19.14 12.38 -8.27
N LYS A 269 18.17 11.70 -8.94
CA LYS A 269 17.06 12.35 -9.65
C LYS A 269 16.26 13.28 -8.73
N TRP A 270 15.87 12.78 -7.56
CA TRP A 270 15.09 13.58 -6.60
C TRP A 270 15.91 14.74 -6.00
N SER A 271 17.19 14.49 -5.69
CA SER A 271 18.10 15.52 -5.17
C SER A 271 18.31 16.67 -6.18
N GLU A 272 18.45 16.36 -7.47
CA GLU A 272 18.55 17.38 -8.51
C GLU A 272 17.23 18.16 -8.66
N ALA A 273 16.09 17.50 -8.59
CA ALA A 273 14.78 18.18 -8.68
C ALA A 273 14.56 19.17 -7.54
N LEU A 274 15.00 18.82 -6.32
CA LEU A 274 14.85 19.73 -5.16
C LEU A 274 15.70 21.00 -5.22
N LYS A 275 16.70 21.08 -6.12
CA LYS A 275 17.56 22.28 -6.27
C LYS A 275 16.90 23.42 -7.03
N SER A 276 15.81 23.18 -7.75
CA SER A 276 15.17 24.15 -8.63
C SER A 276 13.65 24.04 -8.59
N SER A 277 12.96 25.16 -8.38
CA SER A 277 11.50 25.19 -8.40
C SER A 277 10.91 24.62 -9.71
N ASN A 278 11.52 24.94 -10.86
CA ASN A 278 11.06 24.43 -12.14
C ASN A 278 11.30 22.92 -12.28
N ALA A 279 12.45 22.42 -11.86
CA ALA A 279 12.74 20.98 -11.88
C ALA A 279 11.81 20.21 -10.95
N LEU A 280 11.51 20.76 -9.77
CA LEU A 280 10.55 20.17 -8.82
C LEU A 280 9.14 20.13 -9.40
N LYS A 281 8.65 21.22 -10.00
CA LYS A 281 7.34 21.26 -10.70
C LYS A 281 7.26 20.24 -11.82
N ASN A 282 8.32 20.07 -12.58
CA ASN A 282 8.40 19.06 -13.65
C ASN A 282 8.37 17.64 -13.09
N LEU A 283 9.11 17.35 -12.01
CA LEU A 283 9.08 16.06 -11.33
C LEU A 283 7.68 15.77 -10.78
N TYR A 284 7.06 16.74 -10.09
CA TYR A 284 5.70 16.65 -9.56
C TYR A 284 4.69 16.26 -10.65
N ARG A 285 4.70 16.95 -11.80
CA ARG A 285 3.80 16.67 -12.93
C ARG A 285 4.01 15.27 -13.49
N ALA A 286 5.27 14.86 -13.67
CA ALA A 286 5.59 13.54 -14.18
C ALA A 286 5.14 12.40 -13.25
N GLU A 287 5.44 12.53 -11.96
CA GLU A 287 5.12 11.48 -10.97
C GLU A 287 3.63 11.47 -10.60
N SER A 288 2.96 12.65 -10.60
CA SER A 288 1.50 12.72 -10.46
C SER A 288 0.79 12.00 -11.61
N PHE A 289 1.15 12.29 -12.87
CA PHE A 289 0.59 11.61 -14.02
C PHE A 289 0.80 10.09 -13.94
N ARG A 290 2.03 9.66 -13.65
CA ARG A 290 2.38 8.24 -13.51
C ARG A 290 1.53 7.57 -12.42
N SER A 291 1.43 8.18 -11.25
CA SER A 291 0.69 7.64 -10.11
C SER A 291 -0.80 7.48 -10.40
N HIS A 292 -1.42 8.48 -10.99
CA HIS A 292 -2.83 8.40 -11.37
C HIS A 292 -3.08 7.34 -12.44
N VAL A 293 -2.22 7.24 -13.46
CA VAL A 293 -2.31 6.19 -14.49
C VAL A 293 -2.27 4.80 -13.85
N LEU A 294 -1.32 4.56 -12.95
CA LEU A 294 -1.15 3.25 -12.31
C LEU A 294 -2.34 2.85 -11.47
N ASP A 295 -2.84 3.76 -10.63
CA ASP A 295 -3.96 3.46 -9.75
C ASP A 295 -5.27 3.20 -10.53
N ILE A 296 -5.48 3.94 -11.64
CA ILE A 296 -6.57 3.68 -12.57
C ILE A 296 -6.48 2.26 -13.16
N GLU A 297 -5.27 1.82 -13.56
CA GLU A 297 -5.08 0.48 -14.12
C GLU A 297 -5.31 -0.60 -13.07
N ASP A 298 -4.81 -0.40 -11.85
CA ASP A 298 -5.02 -1.32 -10.73
C ASP A 298 -6.52 -1.48 -10.41
N ASP A 299 -7.26 -0.36 -10.30
CA ASP A 299 -8.69 -0.37 -10.01
C ASP A 299 -9.53 -1.00 -11.13
N LEU A 300 -9.22 -0.70 -12.40
CA LEU A 300 -9.90 -1.29 -13.55
C LEU A 300 -9.63 -2.79 -13.65
N HIS A 301 -8.38 -3.22 -13.39
CA HIS A 301 -8.02 -4.63 -13.38
C HIS A 301 -8.74 -5.40 -12.26
N GLY A 302 -8.84 -4.80 -11.09
CA GLY A 302 -9.56 -5.36 -9.93
C GLY A 302 -11.08 -5.29 -10.05
N LYS A 303 -11.62 -4.51 -11.00
CA LYS A 303 -13.04 -4.11 -11.08
C LYS A 303 -13.53 -3.52 -9.75
N SER A 304 -12.68 -2.74 -9.10
CA SER A 304 -12.88 -2.15 -7.78
C SER A 304 -12.79 -0.61 -7.83
N CYS A 305 -13.39 -0.03 -8.86
CA CYS A 305 -13.37 1.42 -9.08
C CYS A 305 -14.21 2.16 -8.04
N THR A 306 -13.76 3.35 -7.68
CA THR A 306 -14.39 4.24 -6.72
C THR A 306 -14.62 5.63 -7.33
N LYS A 307 -15.24 6.54 -6.58
CA LYS A 307 -15.31 7.96 -6.98
C LYS A 307 -13.91 8.56 -7.15
N LYS A 308 -12.93 8.13 -6.34
CA LYS A 308 -11.54 8.55 -6.46
C LYS A 308 -10.92 8.09 -7.79
N THR A 309 -11.25 6.90 -8.27
CA THR A 309 -10.82 6.41 -9.60
C THR A 309 -11.31 7.35 -10.70
N LEU A 310 -12.57 7.82 -10.64
CA LEU A 310 -13.09 8.80 -11.61
C LEU A 310 -12.35 10.14 -11.54
N ALA A 311 -12.11 10.66 -10.33
CA ALA A 311 -11.34 11.89 -10.13
C ALA A 311 -9.89 11.78 -10.65
N ARG A 312 -9.26 10.61 -10.49
CA ARG A 312 -7.93 10.32 -11.08
C ARG A 312 -7.97 10.35 -12.61
N ILE A 313 -9.02 9.78 -13.24
CA ILE A 313 -9.17 9.82 -14.69
C ILE A 313 -9.37 11.26 -15.17
N ASP A 314 -10.16 12.07 -14.48
CA ASP A 314 -10.35 13.50 -14.81
C ASP A 314 -9.01 14.25 -14.72
N HIS A 315 -8.19 14.00 -13.70
CA HIS A 315 -6.85 14.59 -13.58
C HIS A 315 -5.92 14.17 -14.72
N VAL A 316 -5.97 12.91 -15.15
CA VAL A 316 -5.18 12.41 -16.31
C VAL A 316 -5.65 13.06 -17.59
N LEU A 317 -6.96 13.22 -17.82
CA LEU A 317 -7.53 13.92 -18.96
C LEU A 317 -7.08 15.38 -19.00
N ASP A 318 -7.13 16.08 -17.85
CA ASP A 318 -6.62 17.46 -17.73
C ASP A 318 -5.13 17.55 -18.05
N SER A 319 -4.33 16.62 -17.52
CA SER A 319 -2.89 16.55 -17.80
C SER A 319 -2.60 16.30 -19.29
N ILE A 320 -3.40 15.48 -19.98
CA ILE A 320 -3.28 15.26 -21.43
C ILE A 320 -3.65 16.53 -22.20
N VAL A 321 -4.66 17.28 -21.76
CA VAL A 321 -5.05 18.52 -22.41
C VAL A 321 -3.99 19.61 -22.25
N ASN A 322 -3.45 19.79 -21.04
CA ASN A 322 -2.64 20.95 -20.69
C ASN A 322 -1.14 20.69 -20.73
N HIS A 323 -0.69 19.42 -20.59
CA HIS A 323 0.71 19.08 -20.41
C HIS A 323 1.24 17.97 -21.33
N TYR A 324 0.50 17.58 -22.40
CA TYR A 324 0.90 16.47 -23.28
C TYR A 324 2.32 16.66 -23.86
N GLU A 325 2.65 17.86 -24.36
CA GLU A 325 3.98 18.10 -24.97
C GLU A 325 5.11 17.91 -23.95
N PHE A 326 4.91 18.35 -22.70
CA PHE A 326 5.87 18.11 -21.63
C PHE A 326 5.99 16.61 -21.33
N LEU A 327 4.88 15.90 -21.16
CA LEU A 327 4.85 14.48 -20.83
C LEU A 327 5.51 13.63 -21.93
N ASN A 328 5.23 13.95 -23.19
CA ASN A 328 5.75 13.24 -24.35
C ASN A 328 7.26 13.49 -24.55
N SER A 329 7.69 14.75 -24.53
CA SER A 329 9.10 15.12 -24.76
C SER A 329 10.04 14.68 -23.65
N ASN A 330 9.54 14.50 -22.43
CA ASN A 330 10.32 14.03 -21.27
C ASN A 330 10.14 12.52 -20.97
N ASN A 331 9.53 11.75 -21.89
CA ASN A 331 9.27 10.32 -21.73
C ASN A 331 8.45 9.99 -20.45
N CYS A 332 7.54 10.90 -20.06
CA CYS A 332 6.69 10.73 -18.88
C CYS A 332 5.38 10.00 -19.18
N LEU A 333 5.05 9.81 -20.49
CA LEU A 333 3.95 8.92 -20.89
C LEU A 333 4.31 7.49 -20.48
N PHE A 334 3.41 6.83 -19.76
CA PHE A 334 3.72 5.62 -19.03
C PHE A 334 2.61 4.56 -19.21
N TYR A 335 2.93 3.31 -18.95
CA TYR A 335 2.02 2.16 -18.93
C TYR A 335 1.25 1.97 -20.26
N GLY A 336 1.99 1.79 -21.36
CA GLY A 336 1.40 1.59 -22.69
C GLY A 336 0.84 2.87 -23.34
N ASN A 337 1.13 4.04 -22.76
CA ASN A 337 0.75 5.34 -23.33
C ASN A 337 1.85 5.93 -24.23
N THR A 338 3.08 5.43 -24.13
CA THR A 338 4.21 5.89 -24.94
C THR A 338 3.92 5.76 -26.42
N GLY A 339 4.22 6.79 -27.20
CA GLY A 339 4.02 6.83 -28.65
C GLY A 339 2.58 7.09 -29.11
N LYS A 340 1.61 7.20 -28.20
CA LYS A 340 0.23 7.59 -28.56
C LYS A 340 0.12 9.09 -28.75
N SER A 341 -0.66 9.53 -29.76
CA SER A 341 -0.98 10.95 -29.92
C SER A 341 -1.87 11.46 -28.79
N ARG A 342 -1.86 12.79 -28.60
CA ARG A 342 -2.72 13.48 -27.62
C ARG A 342 -4.19 13.07 -27.79
N GLN A 343 -4.70 13.05 -29.01
CA GLN A 343 -6.08 12.68 -29.32
C GLN A 343 -6.36 11.22 -28.91
N ASN A 344 -5.47 10.29 -29.28
CA ASN A 344 -5.64 8.87 -28.95
C ASN A 344 -5.61 8.61 -27.44
N LEU A 345 -4.76 9.33 -26.70
CA LEU A 345 -4.73 9.23 -25.24
C LEU A 345 -6.03 9.76 -24.62
N PHE A 346 -6.48 10.93 -25.05
CA PHE A 346 -7.72 11.53 -24.58
C PHE A 346 -8.91 10.57 -24.77
N GLU A 347 -9.10 10.04 -25.99
CA GLU A 347 -10.15 9.07 -26.29
C GLU A 347 -10.01 7.78 -25.44
N THR A 348 -8.77 7.32 -25.21
CA THR A 348 -8.51 6.14 -24.37
C THR A 348 -9.00 6.37 -22.95
N TYR A 349 -8.67 7.51 -22.35
CA TYR A 349 -9.08 7.79 -20.97
C TYR A 349 -10.57 8.12 -20.84
N GLN A 350 -11.21 8.68 -21.86
CA GLN A 350 -12.68 8.79 -21.89
C GLN A 350 -13.35 7.41 -21.91
N LYS A 351 -12.80 6.42 -22.62
CA LYS A 351 -13.29 5.03 -22.58
C LYS A 351 -13.08 4.40 -21.20
N LYS A 352 -11.92 4.62 -20.58
CA LYS A 352 -11.62 4.15 -19.21
C LYS A 352 -12.57 4.77 -18.20
N TYR A 353 -12.94 6.03 -18.33
CA TYR A 353 -13.92 6.69 -17.47
C TYR A 353 -15.27 5.94 -17.50
N LYS A 354 -15.79 5.66 -18.71
CA LYS A 354 -17.03 4.90 -18.87
C LYS A 354 -16.93 3.48 -18.31
N LEU A 355 -15.79 2.84 -18.47
CA LEU A 355 -15.56 1.51 -17.91
C LEU A 355 -15.48 1.54 -16.39
N ALA A 356 -14.80 2.54 -15.80
CA ALA A 356 -14.73 2.74 -14.37
C ALA A 356 -16.11 2.97 -13.74
N GLN A 357 -16.99 3.72 -14.42
CA GLN A 357 -18.38 3.89 -13.99
C GLN A 357 -19.15 2.56 -13.91
N GLN A 358 -18.86 1.59 -14.80
CA GLN A 358 -19.49 0.26 -14.78
C GLN A 358 -18.96 -0.64 -13.65
N HIS A 359 -17.78 -0.34 -13.12
CA HIS A 359 -17.09 -1.10 -12.09
C HIS A 359 -17.07 -0.38 -10.74
N LEU A 360 -17.89 0.65 -10.56
CA LEU A 360 -18.00 1.34 -9.28
C LEU A 360 -18.47 0.37 -8.19
N ILE A 361 -17.68 0.26 -7.14
CA ILE A 361 -18.07 -0.34 -5.87
C ILE A 361 -18.59 0.80 -4.98
N ILE A 362 -19.74 0.57 -4.38
CA ILE A 362 -20.48 1.58 -3.60
C ILE A 362 -19.79 1.80 -2.27
#